data_a28de9da361dc2268d1768a7dd51317e
#
_entry.id   a28de9da361dc2268d1768a7dd51317e
#
_cell.length_a   1.000
_cell.length_b   1.000
_cell.length_c   1.000
_cell.angle_alpha   90.00
_cell.angle_beta   90.00
_cell.angle_gamma   90.00
#
_symmetry.space_group_name_H-M   'P 1'
#
loop_
_entity.id
_entity.type
_entity.pdbx_description
1 polymer ?
#
loop_
_entity_poly.entity_id
_entity_poly.type
_entity_poly.pdbx_seq_one_letter_code
_entity_poly.pdbx_strand_id
1 'polypeptide(L)'
;MALTAFGKAVRKARVDIGQTLLSMAADLGTTASFLSAMETGRKKVNAQWVEKIGLFFEQKGHPIADLDELAVVSNEAVPVDGLPLQQQMLVAGFAKSSFTAEELKQIAQLLDKINKRKKE
;
A
#
# COMPACT_ATOMS: atom_id res chain seq x y z
N MET A 1 -0.94 0.99 19.92
CA MET A 1 -0.08 0.41 18.88
C MET A 1 0.24 1.45 17.82
N ALA A 2 1.45 1.41 17.31
CA ALA A 2 1.88 2.37 16.29
C ALA A 2 1.22 2.07 14.94
N LEU A 3 0.92 3.12 14.20
CA LEU A 3 0.40 2.99 12.85
C LEU A 3 1.51 2.49 11.90
N THR A 4 1.15 1.61 10.97
CA THR A 4 2.03 1.21 9.88
C THR A 4 2.11 2.34 8.84
N ALA A 5 3.01 2.21 7.85
CA ALA A 5 3.07 3.18 6.76
C ALA A 5 1.73 3.29 6.02
N PHE A 6 1.08 2.14 5.78
CA PHE A 6 -0.27 2.10 5.21
C PHE A 6 -1.27 2.83 6.11
N GLY A 7 -1.23 2.52 7.42
CA GLY A 7 -2.14 3.12 8.38
C GLY A 7 -2.00 4.63 8.49
N LYS A 8 -0.76 5.12 8.45
CA LYS A 8 -0.49 6.56 8.48
C LYS A 8 -1.09 7.26 7.26
N ALA A 9 -0.90 6.69 6.07
CA ALA A 9 -1.43 7.26 4.84
C ALA A 9 -2.97 7.29 4.84
N VAL A 10 -3.59 6.19 5.26
CA VAL A 10 -5.04 6.08 5.31
C VAL A 10 -5.61 7.06 6.35
N ARG A 11 -5.01 7.12 7.53
CA ARG A 11 -5.46 8.02 8.58
C ARG A 11 -5.38 9.48 8.15
N LYS A 12 -4.25 9.86 7.53
CA LYS A 12 -4.07 11.23 7.04
C LYS A 12 -5.14 11.58 6.02
N ALA A 13 -5.38 10.70 5.05
CA ALA A 13 -6.39 10.93 4.01
C ALA A 13 -7.78 11.04 4.64
N ARG A 14 -8.08 10.21 5.63
CA ARG A 14 -9.37 10.24 6.33
C ARG A 14 -9.59 11.58 7.03
N VAL A 15 -8.57 12.06 7.73
CA VAL A 15 -8.63 13.36 8.42
C VAL A 15 -8.82 14.48 7.40
N ASP A 16 -8.08 14.41 6.29
CA ASP A 16 -8.14 15.44 5.24
C ASP A 16 -9.53 15.58 4.64
N ILE A 17 -10.31 14.50 4.56
CA ILE A 17 -11.68 14.54 4.02
C ILE A 17 -12.75 14.67 5.10
N GLY A 18 -12.34 14.87 6.35
CA GLY A 18 -13.29 15.08 7.46
C GLY A 18 -14.03 13.83 7.91
N GLN A 19 -13.50 12.65 7.62
CA GLN A 19 -14.10 11.39 8.05
C GLN A 19 -13.52 10.92 9.38
N THR A 20 -14.35 10.25 10.18
CA THR A 20 -13.89 9.56 11.38
C THR A 20 -13.66 8.10 11.05
N LEU A 21 -12.92 7.39 11.90
CA LEU A 21 -12.72 5.96 11.75
C LEU A 21 -14.07 5.23 11.72
N LEU A 22 -14.98 5.63 12.59
CA LEU A 22 -16.30 5.00 12.68
C LEU A 22 -17.13 5.26 11.42
N SER A 23 -17.15 6.49 10.91
CA SER A 23 -17.93 6.81 9.72
C SER A 23 -17.37 6.13 8.48
N MET A 24 -16.05 6.06 8.35
CA MET A 24 -15.41 5.34 7.24
C MET A 24 -15.73 3.85 7.29
N ALA A 25 -15.68 3.25 8.48
CA ALA A 25 -16.01 1.84 8.66
C ALA A 25 -17.45 1.56 8.22
N ALA A 26 -18.38 2.42 8.62
CA ALA A 26 -19.78 2.28 8.22
C ALA A 26 -19.94 2.34 6.70
N ASP A 27 -19.28 3.30 6.06
CA ASP A 27 -19.35 3.45 4.60
C ASP A 27 -18.76 2.24 3.85
N LEU A 28 -17.73 1.62 4.43
CA LEU A 28 -17.09 0.44 3.83
C LEU A 28 -17.78 -0.88 4.21
N GLY A 29 -18.79 -0.83 5.07
CA GLY A 29 -19.51 -2.03 5.49
C GLY A 29 -18.71 -2.90 6.45
N THR A 30 -17.88 -2.30 7.27
CA THR A 30 -17.05 -3.01 8.25
C THR A 30 -17.12 -2.33 9.61
N THR A 31 -16.23 -2.69 10.53
CA THR A 31 -16.19 -2.13 11.88
C THR A 31 -14.96 -1.24 12.07
N ALA A 32 -15.06 -0.31 13.01
CA ALA A 32 -13.92 0.53 13.38
C ALA A 32 -12.74 -0.32 13.88
N SER A 33 -13.04 -1.40 14.62
CA SER A 33 -12.02 -2.32 15.11
C SER A 33 -11.25 -2.99 13.98
N PHE A 34 -11.94 -3.40 12.92
CA PHE A 34 -11.32 -4.03 11.76
C PHE A 34 -10.41 -3.05 11.02
N LEU A 35 -10.90 -1.83 10.75
CA LEU A 35 -10.07 -0.80 10.11
C LEU A 35 -8.86 -0.47 10.97
N SER A 36 -9.04 -0.32 12.28
CA SER A 36 -7.94 -0.04 13.20
C SER A 36 -6.89 -1.15 13.17
N ALA A 37 -7.33 -2.41 13.11
CA ALA A 37 -6.42 -3.55 13.05
C ALA A 37 -5.56 -3.50 11.78
N MET A 38 -6.13 -3.12 10.64
CA MET A 38 -5.37 -2.97 9.40
C MET A 38 -4.39 -1.78 9.48
N GLU A 39 -4.80 -0.67 10.10
CA GLU A 39 -3.95 0.52 10.21
C GLU A 39 -2.77 0.33 11.16
N THR A 40 -2.91 -0.57 12.12
CA THR A 40 -1.85 -0.83 13.12
C THR A 40 -1.05 -2.11 12.83
N GLY A 41 -1.36 -2.80 11.75
CA GLY A 41 -0.63 -4.01 11.36
C GLY A 41 -1.02 -5.27 12.12
N ARG A 42 -2.02 -5.20 13.00
CA ARG A 42 -2.52 -6.39 13.68
C ARG A 42 -3.21 -7.35 12.72
N LYS A 43 -3.73 -6.79 11.63
CA LYS A 43 -4.34 -7.55 10.56
C LYS A 43 -3.71 -7.13 9.24
N LYS A 44 -3.36 -8.10 8.39
CA LYS A 44 -2.81 -7.80 7.08
C LYS A 44 -3.89 -7.24 6.17
N VAL A 45 -3.48 -6.37 5.25
CA VAL A 45 -4.39 -5.75 4.28
C VAL A 45 -4.28 -6.54 2.97
N ASN A 46 -5.31 -7.32 2.66
CA ASN A 46 -5.32 -8.08 1.41
C ASN A 46 -5.66 -7.19 0.21
N ALA A 47 -5.48 -7.73 -1.01
CA ALA A 47 -5.68 -6.97 -2.24
C ALA A 47 -7.10 -6.41 -2.36
N GLN A 48 -8.10 -7.14 -1.91
CA GLN A 48 -9.49 -6.70 -1.97
C GLN A 48 -9.72 -5.46 -1.10
N TRP A 49 -9.13 -5.45 0.10
CA TRP A 49 -9.26 -4.30 0.99
C TRP A 49 -8.46 -3.09 0.51
N VAL A 50 -7.28 -3.32 -0.10
CA VAL A 50 -6.52 -2.23 -0.72
C VAL A 50 -7.37 -1.57 -1.81
N GLU A 51 -8.00 -2.38 -2.66
CA GLU A 51 -8.87 -1.87 -3.72
C GLU A 51 -10.07 -1.11 -3.15
N LYS A 52 -10.76 -1.68 -2.17
CA LYS A 52 -11.92 -1.03 -1.54
C LYS A 52 -11.56 0.33 -0.93
N ILE A 53 -10.47 0.38 -0.19
CA ILE A 53 -10.02 1.60 0.47
C ILE A 53 -9.59 2.63 -0.59
N GLY A 54 -8.86 2.17 -1.61
CA GLY A 54 -8.44 3.04 -2.71
C GLY A 54 -9.62 3.69 -3.42
N LEU A 55 -10.63 2.88 -3.79
CA LEU A 55 -11.82 3.37 -4.44
C LEU A 55 -12.61 4.34 -3.56
N PHE A 56 -12.69 4.05 -2.25
CA PHE A 56 -13.35 4.94 -1.30
C PHE A 56 -12.78 6.36 -1.37
N PHE A 57 -11.45 6.48 -1.31
CA PHE A 57 -10.80 7.80 -1.34
C PHE A 57 -10.85 8.43 -2.74
N GLU A 58 -10.75 7.64 -3.80
CA GLU A 58 -10.92 8.16 -5.16
C GLU A 58 -12.29 8.80 -5.34
N GLN A 59 -13.34 8.15 -4.87
CA GLN A 59 -14.71 8.65 -4.96
C GLN A 59 -14.91 9.92 -4.14
N LYS A 60 -14.11 10.10 -3.09
CA LYS A 60 -14.13 11.32 -2.27
C LYS A 60 -13.25 12.43 -2.85
N GLY A 61 -12.65 12.21 -4.02
CA GLY A 61 -11.79 13.20 -4.65
C GLY A 61 -10.43 13.34 -3.99
N HIS A 62 -9.99 12.32 -3.24
CA HIS A 62 -8.75 12.37 -2.48
C HIS A 62 -7.96 11.05 -2.60
N PRO A 63 -7.53 10.68 -3.83
CA PRO A 63 -6.81 9.42 -4.03
C PRO A 63 -5.50 9.39 -3.23
N ILE A 64 -5.15 8.21 -2.73
CA ILE A 64 -3.91 8.00 -1.99
C ILE A 64 -2.87 7.41 -2.94
N ALA A 65 -1.73 8.09 -3.07
CA ALA A 65 -0.62 7.61 -3.90
C ALA A 65 0.02 6.38 -3.27
N ASP A 66 0.44 5.44 -4.10
CA ASP A 66 1.25 4.28 -3.69
C ASP A 66 0.59 3.39 -2.64
N LEU A 67 -0.75 3.35 -2.62
CA LEU A 67 -1.48 2.60 -1.59
C LEU A 67 -1.14 1.11 -1.63
N ASP A 68 -1.00 0.51 -2.83
CA ASP A 68 -0.64 -0.89 -2.99
C ASP A 68 0.73 -1.19 -2.38
N GLU A 69 1.72 -0.35 -2.69
CA GLU A 69 3.08 -0.51 -2.19
C GLU A 69 3.14 -0.33 -0.68
N LEU A 70 2.37 0.63 -0.15
CA LEU A 70 2.30 0.85 1.29
C LEU A 70 1.71 -0.35 2.02
N ALA A 71 0.70 -1.00 1.42
CA ALA A 71 0.12 -2.22 1.98
C ALA A 71 1.14 -3.36 2.01
N VAL A 72 1.91 -3.53 0.94
CA VAL A 72 2.96 -4.55 0.86
C VAL A 72 4.00 -4.34 1.96
N VAL A 73 4.48 -3.10 2.12
CA VAL A 73 5.46 -2.75 3.17
C VAL A 73 4.88 -3.05 4.55
N SER A 74 3.63 -2.67 4.79
CA SER A 74 2.99 -2.86 6.08
C SER A 74 2.70 -4.33 6.39
N ASN A 75 2.41 -5.12 5.36
CA ASN A 75 2.20 -6.56 5.49
C ASN A 75 3.52 -7.33 5.68
N GLU A 76 4.65 -6.68 5.43
CA GLU A 76 5.99 -7.27 5.49
C GLU A 76 6.14 -8.50 4.57
N ALA A 77 5.40 -8.50 3.47
CA ALA A 77 5.43 -9.60 2.52
C ALA A 77 5.01 -9.13 1.13
N VAL A 78 5.77 -9.57 0.13
CA VAL A 78 5.46 -9.30 -1.27
C VAL A 78 4.97 -10.60 -1.88
N PRO A 79 3.69 -10.70 -2.32
CA PRO A 79 3.22 -11.90 -2.99
C PRO A 79 3.89 -12.02 -4.36
N VAL A 80 4.48 -13.18 -4.61
CA VAL A 80 5.17 -13.45 -5.87
C VAL A 80 4.45 -14.51 -6.70
N ASP A 81 3.38 -15.08 -6.19
CA ASP A 81 2.58 -16.06 -6.93
C ASP A 81 2.00 -15.39 -8.18
N GLY A 82 2.03 -16.11 -9.28
CA GLY A 82 1.56 -15.59 -10.56
C GLY A 82 2.62 -14.82 -11.36
N LEU A 83 3.78 -14.52 -10.77
CA LEU A 83 4.87 -13.86 -11.48
C LEU A 83 5.74 -14.91 -12.22
N PRO A 84 6.32 -14.55 -13.38
CA PRO A 84 7.31 -15.44 -14.03
C PRO A 84 8.48 -15.71 -13.08
N LEU A 85 9.09 -16.89 -13.21
CA LEU A 85 10.20 -17.29 -12.34
C LEU A 85 11.34 -16.27 -12.33
N GLN A 86 11.69 -15.72 -13.49
CA GLN A 86 12.73 -14.71 -13.58
C GLN A 86 12.45 -13.51 -12.71
N GLN A 87 11.18 -13.04 -12.71
CA GLN A 87 10.79 -11.91 -11.90
C GLN A 87 10.78 -12.26 -10.41
N GLN A 88 10.34 -13.47 -10.05
CA GLN A 88 10.41 -13.94 -8.67
C GLN A 88 11.86 -13.95 -8.16
N MET A 89 12.79 -14.39 -9.00
CA MET A 89 14.21 -14.42 -8.65
C MET A 89 14.77 -13.02 -8.44
N LEU A 90 14.35 -12.06 -9.25
CA LEU A 90 14.77 -10.66 -9.10
C LEU A 90 14.24 -10.06 -7.79
N VAL A 91 13.00 -10.33 -7.45
CA VAL A 91 12.41 -9.88 -6.19
C VAL A 91 13.19 -10.45 -5.00
N ALA A 92 13.46 -11.77 -5.04
CA ALA A 92 14.20 -12.43 -3.97
C ALA A 92 15.63 -11.89 -3.84
N GLY A 93 16.31 -11.68 -4.97
CA GLY A 93 17.66 -11.13 -4.99
C GLY A 93 17.70 -9.69 -4.45
N PHE A 94 16.75 -8.89 -4.85
CA PHE A 94 16.64 -7.52 -4.35
C PHE A 94 16.46 -7.51 -2.83
N ALA A 95 15.56 -8.36 -2.32
CA ALA A 95 15.27 -8.40 -0.89
C ALA A 95 16.46 -8.80 -0.03
N LYS A 96 17.38 -9.61 -0.60
CA LYS A 96 18.57 -10.08 0.12
C LYS A 96 19.77 -9.15 -0.01
N SER A 97 19.75 -8.22 -0.95
CA SER A 97 20.89 -7.34 -1.23
C SER A 97 20.87 -6.11 -0.35
N SER A 98 22.05 -5.53 -0.13
CA SER A 98 22.17 -4.25 0.56
C SER A 98 22.42 -3.15 -0.48
N PHE A 99 21.77 -2.02 -0.32
CA PHE A 99 21.89 -0.91 -1.25
C PHE A 99 22.20 0.39 -0.53
N THR A 100 22.98 1.25 -1.19
CA THR A 100 23.13 2.63 -0.74
C THR A 100 21.90 3.43 -1.10
N ALA A 101 21.73 4.60 -0.47
CA ALA A 101 20.60 5.49 -0.78
C ALA A 101 20.61 5.90 -2.26
N GLU A 102 21.80 6.13 -2.82
CA GLU A 102 21.93 6.50 -4.24
C GLU A 102 21.51 5.36 -5.16
N GLU A 103 21.91 4.14 -4.84
CA GLU A 103 21.54 2.97 -5.60
C GLU A 103 20.03 2.73 -5.57
N LEU A 104 19.41 2.89 -4.40
CA LEU A 104 17.95 2.79 -4.28
C LEU A 104 17.24 3.84 -5.13
N LYS A 105 17.79 5.06 -5.16
CA LYS A 105 17.24 6.13 -5.99
C LYS A 105 17.30 5.78 -7.48
N GLN A 106 18.42 5.21 -7.93
CA GLN A 106 18.58 4.78 -9.33
C GLN A 106 17.58 3.69 -9.68
N ILE A 107 17.37 2.71 -8.80
CA ILE A 107 16.41 1.63 -9.01
C ILE A 107 14.99 2.18 -9.07
N ALA A 108 14.65 3.09 -8.16
CA ALA A 108 13.33 3.72 -8.14
C ALA A 108 13.05 4.50 -9.43
N GLN A 109 14.06 5.22 -9.94
CA GLN A 109 13.95 5.96 -11.19
C GLN A 109 13.72 5.01 -12.38
N LEU A 110 14.43 3.88 -12.40
CA LEU A 110 14.27 2.89 -13.46
C LEU A 110 12.86 2.28 -13.43
N LEU A 111 12.37 1.91 -12.25
CA LEU A 111 11.01 1.38 -12.10
C LEU A 111 9.97 2.39 -12.58
N ASP A 112 10.14 3.64 -12.20
CA ASP A 112 9.22 4.71 -12.58
C ASP A 112 9.17 4.89 -14.10
N LYS A 113 10.34 4.87 -14.74
CA LYS A 113 10.47 4.97 -16.19
C LYS A 113 9.79 3.80 -16.90
N ILE A 114 9.99 2.58 -16.41
CA ILE A 114 9.36 1.38 -16.97
C ILE A 114 7.84 1.45 -16.84
N ASN A 115 7.35 1.85 -15.69
CA ASN A 115 5.91 1.92 -15.42
C ASN A 115 5.23 3.01 -16.25
N LYS A 116 5.87 4.15 -16.43
CA LYS A 116 5.35 5.22 -17.29
C LYS A 116 5.24 4.77 -18.75
N ARG A 117 6.25 4.05 -19.23
CA ARG A 117 6.27 3.56 -20.61
C ARG A 117 5.12 2.59 -20.86
N LYS A 118 4.77 1.76 -19.88
CA LYS A 118 3.69 0.77 -20.01
C LYS A 118 2.31 1.40 -20.04
N LYS A 119 2.15 2.61 -19.51
CA LYS A 119 0.87 3.32 -19.49
C LYS A 119 0.58 4.07 -20.78
N GLU A 120 1.55 4.22 -21.65
CA GLU A 120 1.39 4.91 -22.93
C GLU A 120 0.88 4.04 -24.08
#